data_26be54718a5061e4e051483739a266db
#
_entry.id   26be54718a5061e4e051483739a266db
#
_cell.length_a   1.000
_cell.length_b   1.000
_cell.length_c   1.000
_cell.angle_alpha   90.00
_cell.angle_beta   90.00
_cell.angle_gamma   90.00
#
_symmetry.space_group_name_H-M   'P 1'
#
loop_
_entity.id
_entity.type
_entity.pdbx_description
1 polymer ?
#
loop_
_entity_poly.entity_id
_entity_poly.type
_entity_poly.pdbx_seq_one_letter_code
_entity_poly.pdbx_strand_id
1 'polypeptide(L)'
;TLYFDANDGSTGIELWAYDTSNQSTWRVADINSGGPSSWSAPGLDMSMLVGDTLYFSANDGTSGQELWAHDTSNHSTWKAADLNSGSIQTRPGQSMFILVGDTIYFDASTPTTGDELWAHDTSNRSTWQVADIRSGSGGSAPGMYFRFLVGDTLYFDANDGSSGTELWAHDTSNRSTWRVTDIRSGSGSSNPGSYLAERVGDTVYFSANDGTTGYEMWAHDTSNMSTWQVHDNNQGGATSNSLGAFHSVLVGDILYFTGNDGSTGWELWAHRVASVN
;
A
#
# COMPACT_ATOMS: atom_id res chain seq x y z
N THR A 1 -18.82 14.98 -10.26
CA THR A 1 -18.47 14.04 -11.35
C THR A 1 -17.86 12.79 -10.75
N LEU A 2 -18.26 11.60 -11.24
CA LEU A 2 -17.63 10.31 -10.93
C LEU A 2 -16.73 9.92 -12.09
N TYR A 3 -15.52 9.42 -11.79
CA TYR A 3 -14.58 8.88 -12.76
C TYR A 3 -14.51 7.35 -12.58
N PHE A 4 -14.49 6.61 -13.69
CA PHE A 4 -14.52 5.14 -13.69
C PHE A 4 -13.94 4.59 -15.00
N ASP A 5 -13.60 3.32 -15.00
CA ASP A 5 -13.24 2.58 -16.20
C ASP A 5 -14.48 1.98 -16.86
N ALA A 6 -14.58 2.04 -18.18
CA ALA A 6 -15.66 1.42 -18.93
C ALA A 6 -15.28 1.10 -20.37
N ASN A 7 -15.98 0.11 -20.94
CA ASN A 7 -15.84 -0.33 -22.33
C ASN A 7 -17.11 -0.01 -23.14
N ASP A 8 -16.98 0.78 -24.21
CA ASP A 8 -18.07 1.13 -25.11
C ASP A 8 -18.25 0.16 -26.29
N GLY A 9 -17.42 -0.90 -26.34
CA GLY A 9 -17.40 -1.89 -27.41
C GLY A 9 -16.65 -1.45 -28.68
N SER A 10 -16.08 -0.23 -28.70
CA SER A 10 -15.35 0.31 -29.85
C SER A 10 -13.91 0.67 -29.56
N THR A 11 -13.61 1.17 -28.36
CA THR A 11 -12.28 1.67 -27.96
C THR A 11 -11.59 0.87 -26.86
N GLY A 12 -12.28 -0.19 -26.37
CA GLY A 12 -11.77 -0.99 -25.26
C GLY A 12 -12.10 -0.37 -23.90
N ILE A 13 -11.36 -0.72 -22.85
CA ILE A 13 -11.56 -0.19 -21.50
C ILE A 13 -10.75 1.10 -21.35
N GLU A 14 -11.45 2.23 -21.19
CA GLU A 14 -10.89 3.56 -21.11
C GLU A 14 -11.43 4.35 -19.91
N LEU A 15 -10.87 5.55 -19.65
CA LEU A 15 -11.34 6.45 -18.60
C LEU A 15 -12.63 7.16 -19.02
N TRP A 16 -13.65 7.03 -18.20
CA TRP A 16 -14.97 7.65 -18.38
C TRP A 16 -15.34 8.52 -17.20
N ALA A 17 -16.28 9.40 -17.42
CA ALA A 17 -16.84 10.25 -16.38
C ALA A 17 -18.38 10.28 -16.45
N TYR A 18 -19.01 10.43 -15.30
CA TYR A 18 -20.45 10.62 -15.14
C TYR A 18 -20.70 11.88 -14.30
N ASP A 19 -21.45 12.81 -14.88
CA ASP A 19 -21.92 13.99 -14.18
C ASP A 19 -23.25 13.72 -13.49
N THR A 20 -23.22 13.72 -12.15
CA THR A 20 -24.41 13.47 -11.34
C THR A 20 -25.44 14.59 -11.40
N SER A 21 -25.06 15.80 -11.82
CA SER A 21 -25.94 16.95 -11.87
C SER A 21 -26.89 16.95 -13.09
N ASN A 22 -26.37 16.51 -14.24
CA ASN A 22 -27.11 16.47 -15.51
C ASN A 22 -27.27 15.06 -16.09
N GLN A 23 -26.74 14.05 -15.41
CA GLN A 23 -26.81 12.63 -15.77
C GLN A 23 -26.15 12.30 -17.13
N SER A 24 -25.17 13.10 -17.55
CA SER A 24 -24.41 12.81 -18.76
C SER A 24 -23.21 11.92 -18.48
N THR A 25 -22.90 11.05 -19.47
CA THR A 25 -21.72 10.17 -19.44
C THR A 25 -20.89 10.44 -20.68
N TRP A 26 -19.57 10.52 -20.52
CA TRP A 26 -18.65 10.71 -21.65
C TRP A 26 -17.32 10.00 -21.40
N ARG A 27 -16.64 9.63 -22.49
CA ARG A 27 -15.26 9.16 -22.44
C ARG A 27 -14.34 10.34 -22.20
N VAL A 28 -13.50 10.25 -21.16
CA VAL A 28 -12.54 11.29 -20.77
C VAL A 28 -11.31 11.25 -21.66
N ALA A 29 -10.76 10.05 -21.87
CA ALA A 29 -9.55 9.85 -22.66
C ALA A 29 -9.61 8.48 -23.35
N ASP A 30 -8.97 8.40 -24.52
CA ASP A 30 -8.61 7.17 -25.25
C ASP A 30 -7.13 6.94 -25.04
N ILE A 31 -6.78 6.33 -23.90
CA ILE A 31 -5.39 6.16 -23.46
C ILE A 31 -4.71 5.10 -24.30
N ASN A 32 -5.42 4.00 -24.57
CA ASN A 32 -4.93 2.91 -25.40
C ASN A 32 -5.73 2.82 -26.72
N SER A 33 -5.28 3.49 -27.75
CA SER A 33 -5.96 3.61 -29.04
C SER A 33 -5.99 2.33 -29.90
N GLY A 34 -5.73 1.16 -29.31
CA GLY A 34 -5.66 -0.13 -30.01
C GLY A 34 -7.00 -0.74 -30.47
N GLY A 35 -8.15 -0.08 -30.18
CA GLY A 35 -9.49 -0.53 -30.59
C GLY A 35 -10.20 -1.40 -29.54
N PRO A 36 -11.26 -2.17 -29.95
CA PRO A 36 -12.19 -2.80 -28.99
C PRO A 36 -11.61 -3.80 -28.00
N SER A 37 -10.43 -4.35 -28.32
CA SER A 37 -9.71 -5.31 -27.45
C SER A 37 -8.58 -4.67 -26.67
N SER A 38 -8.37 -3.36 -26.77
CA SER A 38 -7.37 -2.65 -26.01
C SER A 38 -7.86 -2.37 -24.58
N TRP A 39 -6.93 -2.40 -23.63
CA TRP A 39 -7.20 -2.17 -22.21
C TRP A 39 -6.22 -1.15 -21.68
N SER A 40 -6.68 0.06 -21.42
CA SER A 40 -5.90 0.99 -20.62
C SER A 40 -6.07 0.74 -19.12
N ALA A 41 -7.18 0.12 -18.72
CA ALA A 41 -7.51 -0.24 -17.35
C ALA A 41 -7.17 0.88 -16.33
N PRO A 42 -7.72 2.09 -16.51
CA PRO A 42 -7.38 3.23 -15.67
C PRO A 42 -7.86 3.02 -14.23
N GLY A 43 -6.94 3.19 -13.28
CA GLY A 43 -7.23 3.04 -11.87
C GLY A 43 -7.27 1.59 -11.36
N LEU A 44 -6.81 0.60 -12.15
CA LEU A 44 -6.80 -0.81 -11.75
C LEU A 44 -6.01 -1.04 -10.46
N ASP A 45 -4.82 -0.45 -10.34
CA ASP A 45 -3.98 -0.60 -9.15
C ASP A 45 -4.12 0.61 -8.23
N MET A 46 -4.19 1.82 -8.80
CA MET A 46 -4.23 3.05 -8.03
C MET A 46 -5.14 4.08 -8.69
N SER A 47 -5.92 4.80 -7.87
CA SER A 47 -6.61 6.05 -8.26
C SER A 47 -6.69 7.01 -7.07
N MET A 48 -6.29 8.28 -7.26
CA MET A 48 -6.27 9.29 -6.21
C MET A 48 -6.52 10.68 -6.78
N LEU A 49 -7.45 11.43 -6.19
CA LEU A 49 -7.67 12.83 -6.53
C LEU A 49 -6.82 13.73 -5.61
N VAL A 50 -5.97 14.57 -6.21
CA VAL A 50 -5.16 15.57 -5.50
C VAL A 50 -5.46 16.94 -6.09
N GLY A 51 -6.13 17.81 -5.34
CA GLY A 51 -6.70 19.03 -5.87
C GLY A 51 -7.67 18.74 -7.02
N ASP A 52 -7.41 19.32 -8.20
CA ASP A 52 -8.19 19.11 -9.42
C ASP A 52 -7.58 18.03 -10.34
N THR A 53 -6.55 17.29 -9.88
CA THR A 53 -5.90 16.28 -10.70
C THR A 53 -6.16 14.87 -10.16
N LEU A 54 -6.73 14.02 -11.01
CA LEU A 54 -6.89 12.59 -10.76
C LEU A 54 -5.62 11.87 -11.22
N TYR A 55 -4.87 11.25 -10.29
CA TYR A 55 -3.73 10.37 -10.57
C TYR A 55 -4.20 8.92 -10.56
N PHE A 56 -3.74 8.13 -11.52
CA PHE A 56 -4.17 6.74 -11.67
C PHE A 56 -3.17 5.90 -12.45
N SER A 57 -3.21 4.59 -12.26
CA SER A 57 -2.46 3.64 -13.11
C SER A 57 -3.19 3.43 -14.44
N ALA A 58 -2.47 3.42 -15.57
CA ALA A 58 -3.05 3.07 -16.87
C ALA A 58 -1.99 2.61 -17.87
N ASN A 59 -2.42 1.86 -18.91
CA ASN A 59 -1.59 1.29 -19.96
C ASN A 59 -1.97 1.89 -21.32
N ASP A 60 -1.01 2.52 -22.01
CA ASP A 60 -1.21 3.09 -23.35
C ASP A 60 -1.02 2.09 -24.52
N GLY A 61 -0.77 0.82 -24.18
CA GLY A 61 -0.49 -0.23 -25.17
C GLY A 61 0.95 -0.26 -25.70
N THR A 62 1.79 0.70 -25.29
CA THR A 62 3.17 0.84 -25.75
C THR A 62 4.21 0.84 -24.65
N SER A 63 3.94 1.53 -23.54
CA SER A 63 4.85 1.69 -22.42
C SER A 63 4.55 0.79 -21.21
N GLY A 64 3.54 -0.09 -21.31
CA GLY A 64 3.05 -0.84 -20.17
C GLY A 64 2.16 0.01 -19.26
N GLN A 65 1.93 -0.47 -18.04
CA GLN A 65 1.12 0.23 -17.05
C GLN A 65 2.00 1.22 -16.30
N GLU A 66 1.67 2.50 -16.41
CA GLU A 66 2.44 3.62 -15.88
C GLU A 66 1.55 4.55 -15.04
N LEU A 67 2.15 5.57 -14.41
CA LEU A 67 1.41 6.61 -13.69
C LEU A 67 0.87 7.66 -14.67
N TRP A 68 -0.44 7.85 -14.66
CA TRP A 68 -1.18 8.82 -15.47
C TRP A 68 -1.86 9.86 -14.62
N ALA A 69 -2.22 10.97 -15.23
CA ALA A 69 -2.95 12.05 -14.59
C ALA A 69 -4.01 12.64 -15.53
N HIS A 70 -5.12 13.06 -14.94
CA HIS A 70 -6.20 13.81 -15.61
C HIS A 70 -6.55 15.04 -14.78
N ASP A 71 -6.39 16.22 -15.38
CA ASP A 71 -6.82 17.48 -14.79
C ASP A 71 -8.32 17.69 -15.06
N THR A 72 -9.10 17.66 -13.99
CA THR A 72 -10.57 17.77 -14.05
C THR A 72 -11.05 19.18 -14.38
N SER A 73 -10.20 20.19 -14.23
CA SER A 73 -10.54 21.58 -14.50
C SER A 73 -10.39 21.97 -15.97
N ASN A 74 -9.38 21.44 -16.67
CA ASN A 74 -9.11 21.73 -18.07
C ASN A 74 -9.25 20.53 -19.01
N HIS A 75 -9.59 19.35 -18.46
CA HIS A 75 -9.82 18.10 -19.18
C HIS A 75 -8.61 17.55 -19.94
N SER A 76 -7.40 17.90 -19.54
CA SER A 76 -6.18 17.31 -20.10
C SER A 76 -5.82 16.01 -19.42
N THR A 77 -5.36 15.01 -20.21
CA THR A 77 -4.88 13.71 -19.73
C THR A 77 -3.47 13.49 -20.24
N TRP A 78 -2.54 13.06 -19.35
CA TRP A 78 -1.14 12.82 -19.72
C TRP A 78 -0.53 11.70 -18.89
N LYS A 79 0.54 11.12 -19.38
CA LYS A 79 1.39 10.21 -18.61
C LYS A 79 2.21 11.04 -17.63
N ALA A 80 1.96 10.87 -16.32
CA ALA A 80 2.61 11.64 -15.26
C ALA A 80 4.05 11.14 -15.02
N ALA A 81 4.26 9.83 -15.13
CA ALA A 81 5.60 9.23 -15.09
C ALA A 81 5.68 8.02 -16.01
N ASP A 82 6.83 7.83 -16.64
CA ASP A 82 7.26 6.65 -17.38
C ASP A 82 8.41 6.03 -16.58
N LEU A 83 8.08 5.10 -15.68
CA LEU A 83 9.04 4.52 -14.73
C LEU A 83 9.95 3.49 -15.39
N ASN A 84 9.51 2.94 -16.50
CA ASN A 84 10.28 1.99 -17.29
C ASN A 84 10.06 2.19 -18.79
N SER A 85 11.10 2.59 -19.50
CA SER A 85 11.04 2.73 -20.95
C SER A 85 10.81 1.37 -21.64
N GLY A 86 9.64 1.16 -22.23
CA GLY A 86 9.25 -0.06 -22.93
C GLY A 86 7.91 -0.61 -22.45
N SER A 87 7.55 -1.81 -22.91
CA SER A 87 6.21 -2.37 -22.69
C SER A 87 6.04 -3.13 -21.35
N ILE A 88 7.01 -3.07 -20.46
CA ILE A 88 6.93 -3.75 -19.16
C ILE A 88 6.08 -2.94 -18.21
N GLN A 89 5.11 -3.59 -17.59
CA GLN A 89 4.19 -2.96 -16.64
C GLN A 89 4.91 -2.63 -15.33
N THR A 90 4.85 -1.37 -14.89
CA THR A 90 5.40 -0.93 -13.62
C THR A 90 4.39 -1.01 -12.46
N ARG A 91 3.09 -1.08 -12.77
CA ARG A 91 1.98 -1.25 -11.82
C ARG A 91 2.04 -0.29 -10.62
N PRO A 92 2.09 1.02 -10.84
CA PRO A 92 2.22 1.97 -9.74
C PRO A 92 1.01 1.89 -8.80
N GLY A 93 1.30 1.74 -7.49
CA GLY A 93 0.30 1.70 -6.43
C GLY A 93 -0.45 0.38 -6.29
N GLN A 94 0.08 -0.74 -6.79
CA GLN A 94 -0.57 -2.05 -6.69
C GLN A 94 -0.75 -2.50 -5.24
N SER A 95 0.24 -2.26 -4.40
CA SER A 95 0.24 -2.63 -2.98
C SER A 95 0.04 -1.42 -2.08
N MET A 96 0.66 -0.29 -2.43
CA MET A 96 0.67 0.90 -1.61
C MET A 96 0.53 2.17 -2.43
N PHE A 97 -0.36 3.07 -2.02
CA PHE A 97 -0.32 4.49 -2.41
C PHE A 97 -0.87 5.35 -1.28
N ILE A 98 -0.21 6.48 -1.02
CA ILE A 98 -0.57 7.42 0.05
C ILE A 98 -0.09 8.84 -0.30
N LEU A 99 -0.91 9.84 0.01
CA LEU A 99 -0.57 11.25 -0.17
C LEU A 99 -0.01 11.82 1.14
N VAL A 100 1.16 12.46 1.04
CA VAL A 100 1.77 13.22 2.13
C VAL A 100 2.14 14.61 1.62
N GLY A 101 1.45 15.63 2.11
CA GLY A 101 1.57 16.97 1.52
C GLY A 101 1.21 16.94 0.03
N ASP A 102 2.12 17.37 -0.83
CA ASP A 102 1.98 17.36 -2.29
C ASP A 102 2.63 16.12 -2.95
N THR A 103 3.07 15.14 -2.17
CA THR A 103 3.79 13.97 -2.69
C THR A 103 2.96 12.70 -2.53
N ILE A 104 2.75 11.98 -3.64
CA ILE A 104 2.18 10.64 -3.66
C ILE A 104 3.32 9.64 -3.52
N TYR A 105 3.31 8.83 -2.46
CA TYR A 105 4.20 7.68 -2.28
C TYR A 105 3.48 6.42 -2.72
N PHE A 106 4.14 5.56 -3.48
CA PHE A 106 3.53 4.35 -4.05
C PHE A 106 4.60 3.27 -4.32
N ASP A 107 4.18 2.02 -4.40
CA ASP A 107 5.01 0.94 -4.90
C ASP A 107 5.01 0.93 -6.43
N ALA A 108 6.14 0.59 -7.04
CA ALA A 108 6.20 0.35 -8.48
C ALA A 108 7.38 -0.59 -8.83
N SER A 109 7.16 -1.42 -9.84
CA SER A 109 8.11 -2.44 -10.27
C SER A 109 8.86 -2.02 -11.52
N THR A 110 10.20 -2.10 -11.49
CA THR A 110 11.04 -1.94 -12.66
C THR A 110 11.88 -3.19 -12.92
N PRO A 111 12.35 -3.45 -14.13
CA PRO A 111 13.21 -4.60 -14.42
C PRO A 111 14.55 -4.57 -13.71
N THR A 112 15.02 -3.40 -13.30
CA THR A 112 16.34 -3.20 -12.72
C THR A 112 16.34 -3.26 -11.20
N THR A 113 15.29 -2.77 -10.57
CA THR A 113 15.20 -2.66 -9.10
C THR A 113 14.08 -3.52 -8.49
N GLY A 114 13.26 -4.18 -9.34
CA GLY A 114 12.08 -4.87 -8.84
C GLY A 114 11.01 -3.90 -8.35
N ASP A 115 10.17 -4.37 -7.43
CA ASP A 115 9.08 -3.62 -6.84
C ASP A 115 9.56 -2.88 -5.60
N GLU A 116 9.68 -1.55 -5.69
CA GLU A 116 10.27 -0.69 -4.67
C GLU A 116 9.39 0.53 -4.35
N LEU A 117 9.78 1.30 -3.33
CA LEU A 117 9.09 2.53 -2.94
C LEU A 117 9.47 3.69 -3.87
N TRP A 118 8.45 4.33 -4.46
CA TRP A 118 8.55 5.48 -5.35
C TRP A 118 7.76 6.67 -4.82
N ALA A 119 8.05 7.85 -5.34
CA ALA A 119 7.32 9.06 -5.03
C ALA A 119 7.11 9.94 -6.27
N HIS A 120 5.97 10.62 -6.32
CA HIS A 120 5.63 11.63 -7.33
C HIS A 120 5.19 12.91 -6.63
N ASP A 121 5.94 13.99 -6.84
CA ASP A 121 5.58 15.34 -6.36
C ASP A 121 4.60 15.97 -7.34
N THR A 122 3.38 16.19 -6.90
CA THR A 122 2.29 16.73 -7.72
C THR A 122 2.46 18.21 -8.03
N SER A 123 3.25 18.94 -7.23
CA SER A 123 3.46 20.38 -7.39
C SER A 123 4.45 20.71 -8.51
N ASN A 124 5.48 19.89 -8.71
CA ASN A 124 6.52 20.10 -9.73
C ASN A 124 6.60 18.96 -10.76
N ARG A 125 5.78 17.91 -10.62
CA ARG A 125 5.68 16.73 -11.50
C ARG A 125 6.95 15.90 -11.57
N SER A 126 7.81 15.94 -10.56
CA SER A 126 8.97 15.08 -10.50
C SER A 126 8.62 13.70 -9.90
N THR A 127 9.25 12.66 -10.43
CA THR A 127 9.10 11.28 -9.94
C THR A 127 10.47 10.69 -9.67
N TRP A 128 10.63 9.98 -8.54
CA TRP A 128 11.89 9.34 -8.16
C TRP A 128 11.65 8.08 -7.35
N GLN A 129 12.62 7.17 -7.39
CA GLN A 129 12.68 6.03 -6.49
C GLN A 129 13.12 6.54 -5.11
N VAL A 130 12.31 6.26 -4.10
CA VAL A 130 12.56 6.70 -2.72
C VAL A 130 13.66 5.87 -2.08
N ALA A 131 13.55 4.55 -2.24
CA ALA A 131 14.52 3.59 -1.70
C ALA A 131 14.60 2.36 -2.60
N ASP A 132 15.80 1.80 -2.74
CA ASP A 132 16.09 0.47 -3.27
C ASP A 132 16.33 -0.45 -2.07
N ILE A 133 15.22 -0.90 -1.44
CA ILE A 133 15.25 -1.66 -0.18
C ILE A 133 15.86 -3.04 -0.44
N ARG A 134 15.48 -3.64 -1.57
CA ARG A 134 16.04 -4.90 -2.01
C ARG A 134 16.85 -4.72 -3.28
N SER A 135 18.15 -4.52 -3.13
CA SER A 135 19.04 -4.23 -4.25
C SER A 135 18.99 -5.28 -5.37
N GLY A 136 19.01 -4.80 -6.61
CA GLY A 136 18.92 -5.62 -7.83
C GLY A 136 17.47 -5.80 -8.30
N SER A 137 17.24 -6.80 -9.16
CA SER A 137 15.92 -7.03 -9.79
C SER A 137 14.89 -7.72 -8.87
N GLY A 138 15.24 -7.99 -7.61
CA GLY A 138 14.30 -8.54 -6.63
C GLY A 138 13.50 -7.40 -5.98
N GLY A 139 12.17 -7.52 -5.94
CA GLY A 139 11.32 -6.50 -5.31
C GLY A 139 11.27 -6.62 -3.79
N SER A 140 11.14 -5.49 -3.10
CA SER A 140 10.86 -5.40 -1.66
C SER A 140 9.37 -5.50 -1.33
N ALA A 141 8.48 -5.26 -2.31
CA ALA A 141 7.02 -5.26 -2.20
C ALA A 141 6.52 -4.41 -1.01
N PRO A 142 6.80 -3.09 -1.00
CA PRO A 142 6.51 -2.25 0.15
C PRO A 142 5.00 -2.03 0.32
N GLY A 143 4.53 -2.16 1.58
CA GLY A 143 3.15 -1.87 1.95
C GLY A 143 2.11 -2.88 1.49
N MET A 144 2.51 -4.13 1.22
CA MET A 144 1.60 -5.19 0.78
C MET A 144 0.53 -5.50 1.85
N TYR A 145 0.92 -5.53 3.11
CA TYR A 145 0.06 -5.86 4.24
C TYR A 145 -0.07 -4.72 5.26
N PHE A 146 0.95 -3.90 5.39
CA PHE A 146 1.07 -2.89 6.43
C PHE A 146 1.47 -1.54 5.86
N ARG A 147 0.64 -0.51 6.09
CA ARG A 147 0.94 0.87 5.71
C ARG A 147 0.20 1.87 6.58
N PHE A 148 0.94 2.76 7.24
CA PHE A 148 0.40 3.87 8.03
C PHE A 148 1.27 5.11 7.92
N LEU A 149 0.63 6.27 7.92
CA LEU A 149 1.29 7.56 8.11
C LEU A 149 1.10 8.01 9.56
N VAL A 150 2.21 8.27 10.25
CA VAL A 150 2.22 8.85 11.60
C VAL A 150 3.16 10.06 11.61
N GLY A 151 2.59 11.26 11.79
CA GLY A 151 3.35 12.49 11.55
C GLY A 151 3.88 12.53 10.11
N ASP A 152 5.19 12.71 9.98
CA ASP A 152 5.89 12.72 8.68
C ASP A 152 6.50 11.35 8.32
N THR A 153 6.19 10.30 9.06
CA THR A 153 6.80 8.97 8.85
C THR A 153 5.79 7.98 8.29
N LEU A 154 6.12 7.39 7.15
CA LEU A 154 5.44 6.24 6.57
C LEU A 154 5.99 4.97 7.20
N TYR A 155 5.13 4.14 7.77
CA TYR A 155 5.43 2.79 8.25
C TYR A 155 4.81 1.77 7.29
N PHE A 156 5.59 0.77 6.87
CA PHE A 156 5.16 -0.25 5.91
C PHE A 156 5.93 -1.56 6.09
N ASP A 157 5.40 -2.64 5.58
CA ASP A 157 6.14 -3.89 5.46
C ASP A 157 6.99 -3.90 4.19
N ALA A 158 8.21 -4.45 4.26
CA ALA A 158 9.07 -4.64 3.09
C ALA A 158 10.12 -5.73 3.32
N ASN A 159 10.64 -6.30 2.23
CA ASN A 159 11.62 -7.38 2.22
C ASN A 159 12.94 -6.91 1.60
N ASP A 160 14.03 -6.88 2.36
CA ASP A 160 15.36 -6.48 1.87
C ASP A 160 16.13 -7.62 1.16
N GLY A 161 15.53 -8.82 1.07
CA GLY A 161 16.17 -10.00 0.48
C GLY A 161 17.11 -10.76 1.41
N SER A 162 17.34 -10.25 2.62
CA SER A 162 18.24 -10.86 3.62
C SER A 162 17.54 -11.21 4.94
N SER A 163 16.66 -10.36 5.42
CA SER A 163 15.95 -10.50 6.69
C SER A 163 14.47 -10.88 6.55
N GLY A 164 14.02 -11.20 5.33
CA GLY A 164 12.60 -11.45 5.08
C GLY A 164 11.78 -10.17 5.08
N THR A 165 10.45 -10.32 5.15
CA THR A 165 9.52 -9.19 5.22
C THR A 165 9.39 -8.73 6.66
N GLU A 166 9.85 -7.51 6.95
CA GLU A 166 9.87 -6.89 8.27
C GLU A 166 9.21 -5.51 8.25
N LEU A 167 9.09 -4.86 9.43
CA LEU A 167 8.57 -3.50 9.54
C LEU A 167 9.63 -2.48 9.16
N TRP A 168 9.30 -1.61 8.21
CA TRP A 168 10.13 -0.52 7.70
C TRP A 168 9.47 0.83 7.92
N ALA A 169 10.28 1.88 7.82
CA ALA A 169 9.81 3.25 7.89
C ALA A 169 10.55 4.15 6.90
N HIS A 170 9.84 5.17 6.42
CA HIS A 170 10.38 6.26 5.62
C HIS A 170 9.95 7.61 6.20
N ASP A 171 10.90 8.41 6.63
CA ASP A 171 10.67 9.80 7.08
C ASP A 171 10.64 10.73 5.85
N THR A 172 9.47 11.27 5.56
CA THR A 172 9.24 12.12 4.39
C THR A 172 9.89 13.50 4.53
N SER A 173 10.21 13.94 5.76
CA SER A 173 10.82 15.24 6.03
C SER A 173 12.32 15.27 5.74
N ASN A 174 13.04 14.19 6.04
CA ASN A 174 14.49 14.07 5.84
C ASN A 174 14.88 13.01 4.78
N ARG A 175 13.89 12.29 4.21
CA ARG A 175 14.05 11.26 3.16
C ARG A 175 14.87 10.05 3.57
N SER A 176 14.94 9.73 4.86
CA SER A 176 15.60 8.52 5.33
C SER A 176 14.64 7.31 5.32
N THR A 177 15.16 6.14 4.93
CA THR A 177 14.42 4.86 4.96
C THR A 177 15.22 3.87 5.78
N TRP A 178 14.57 3.15 6.71
CA TRP A 178 15.23 2.19 7.59
C TRP A 178 14.28 1.05 7.98
N ARG A 179 14.87 -0.09 8.35
CA ARG A 179 14.14 -1.17 8.99
C ARG A 179 13.90 -0.81 10.45
N VAL A 180 12.63 -0.81 10.88
CA VAL A 180 12.24 -0.46 12.25
C VAL A 180 12.60 -1.57 13.21
N THR A 181 12.31 -2.80 12.82
CA THR A 181 12.53 -3.98 13.68
C THR A 181 12.84 -5.22 12.84
N ASP A 182 13.45 -6.21 13.45
CA ASP A 182 13.74 -7.55 12.93
C ASP A 182 13.05 -8.55 13.89
N ILE A 183 11.72 -8.67 13.74
CA ILE A 183 10.89 -9.51 14.64
C ILE A 183 11.27 -10.96 14.46
N ARG A 184 11.45 -11.39 13.21
CA ARG A 184 11.90 -12.74 12.90
C ARG A 184 13.32 -12.75 12.41
N SER A 185 14.26 -12.90 13.34
CA SER A 185 15.69 -12.84 13.02
C SER A 185 16.12 -13.85 11.94
N GLY A 186 17.06 -13.42 11.06
CA GLY A 186 17.52 -14.20 9.92
C GLY A 186 16.72 -13.95 8.66
N SER A 187 16.64 -14.91 7.74
CA SER A 187 15.97 -14.76 6.45
C SER A 187 14.46 -15.03 6.47
N GLY A 188 13.90 -15.30 7.63
CA GLY A 188 12.47 -15.55 7.80
C GLY A 188 11.68 -14.25 7.82
N SER A 189 10.46 -14.25 7.29
CA SER A 189 9.57 -13.09 7.31
C SER A 189 8.71 -13.07 8.56
N SER A 190 8.60 -11.91 9.22
CA SER A 190 7.61 -11.69 10.27
C SER A 190 6.24 -11.32 9.69
N ASN A 191 6.19 -10.83 8.44
CA ASN A 191 5.00 -10.41 7.71
C ASN A 191 4.07 -9.52 8.57
N PRO A 192 4.53 -8.35 9.01
CA PRO A 192 3.74 -7.47 9.87
C PRO A 192 2.46 -7.02 9.16
N GLY A 193 1.35 -7.06 9.88
CA GLY A 193 0.05 -6.60 9.36
C GLY A 193 -0.71 -7.57 8.49
N SER A 194 -0.22 -8.80 8.24
CA SER A 194 -0.89 -9.76 7.34
C SER A 194 -2.34 -10.06 7.72
N TYR A 195 -2.68 -9.97 8.99
CA TYR A 195 -4.01 -10.28 9.50
C TYR A 195 -4.64 -9.14 10.30
N LEU A 196 -3.83 -8.39 11.04
CA LEU A 196 -4.27 -7.27 11.86
C LEU A 196 -3.31 -6.11 11.69
N ALA A 197 -3.85 -4.92 11.43
CA ALA A 197 -3.10 -3.68 11.40
C ALA A 197 -4.04 -2.53 11.79
N GLU A 198 -3.84 -1.97 12.99
CA GLU A 198 -4.67 -0.90 13.55
C GLU A 198 -3.80 0.16 14.24
N ARG A 199 -4.14 1.43 14.02
CA ARG A 199 -3.45 2.54 14.67
C ARG A 199 -4.30 3.16 15.78
N VAL A 200 -3.70 3.33 16.95
CA VAL A 200 -4.32 4.03 18.09
C VAL A 200 -3.35 5.07 18.64
N GLY A 201 -3.61 6.32 18.37
CA GLY A 201 -2.69 7.42 18.72
C GLY A 201 -1.33 7.23 18.03
N ASP A 202 -0.26 7.19 18.84
CA ASP A 202 1.11 6.97 18.38
C ASP A 202 1.52 5.49 18.37
N THR A 203 0.61 4.59 18.70
CA THR A 203 0.88 3.15 18.70
C THR A 203 0.19 2.47 17.53
N VAL A 204 0.94 1.62 16.80
CA VAL A 204 0.40 0.74 15.77
C VAL A 204 0.42 -0.69 16.29
N TYR A 205 -0.76 -1.33 16.30
CA TYR A 205 -0.96 -2.73 16.68
C TYR A 205 -1.05 -3.58 15.41
N PHE A 206 -0.34 -4.69 15.38
CA PHE A 206 -0.29 -5.52 14.18
C PHE A 206 0.00 -7.00 14.50
N SER A 207 -0.40 -7.88 13.59
CA SER A 207 0.01 -9.28 13.64
C SER A 207 1.43 -9.43 13.08
N ALA A 208 2.27 -10.22 13.72
CA ALA A 208 3.58 -10.60 13.19
C ALA A 208 4.04 -11.96 13.76
N ASN A 209 4.90 -12.65 12.99
CA ASN A 209 5.43 -13.97 13.31
C ASN A 209 6.92 -13.88 13.66
N ASP A 210 7.30 -14.22 14.89
CA ASP A 210 8.69 -14.24 15.34
C ASP A 210 9.45 -15.53 14.96
N GLY A 211 8.76 -16.50 14.36
CA GLY A 211 9.32 -17.79 13.96
C GLY A 211 9.31 -18.84 15.06
N THR A 212 8.83 -18.51 16.27
CA THR A 212 8.78 -19.42 17.44
C THR A 212 7.37 -19.65 17.95
N THR A 213 6.58 -18.59 18.09
CA THR A 213 5.23 -18.63 18.65
C THR A 213 4.11 -18.54 17.60
N GLY A 214 4.44 -18.32 16.34
CA GLY A 214 3.48 -18.11 15.26
C GLY A 214 3.15 -16.62 15.06
N TYR A 215 1.93 -16.33 14.54
CA TYR A 215 1.46 -14.96 14.41
C TYR A 215 0.82 -14.49 15.71
N GLU A 216 1.43 -13.52 16.34
CA GLU A 216 0.98 -12.93 17.59
C GLU A 216 0.69 -11.42 17.42
N MET A 217 0.07 -10.82 18.45
CA MET A 217 -0.13 -9.35 18.47
C MET A 217 1.15 -8.66 18.90
N TRP A 218 1.59 -7.75 18.08
CA TRP A 218 2.72 -6.84 18.31
C TRP A 218 2.24 -5.41 18.33
N ALA A 219 3.02 -4.56 18.94
CA ALA A 219 2.82 -3.11 18.93
C ALA A 219 4.13 -2.39 18.67
N HIS A 220 4.03 -1.28 17.96
CA HIS A 220 5.11 -0.31 17.76
C HIS A 220 4.65 1.06 18.21
N ASP A 221 5.33 1.64 19.20
CA ASP A 221 5.13 3.02 19.64
C ASP A 221 6.04 3.94 18.83
N THR A 222 5.44 4.76 17.98
CA THR A 222 6.15 5.66 17.07
C THR A 222 6.76 6.86 17.78
N SER A 223 6.34 7.18 19.01
CA SER A 223 6.87 8.29 19.80
C SER A 223 8.22 8.01 20.42
N ASN A 224 8.49 6.74 20.77
CA ASN A 224 9.74 6.31 21.40
C ASN A 224 10.46 5.21 20.62
N MET A 225 9.91 4.79 19.46
CA MET A 225 10.47 3.78 18.55
C MET A 225 10.62 2.39 19.18
N SER A 226 9.81 2.05 20.19
CA SER A 226 9.82 0.73 20.80
C SER A 226 8.86 -0.23 20.12
N THR A 227 9.27 -1.50 19.98
CA THR A 227 8.43 -2.59 19.47
C THR A 227 8.41 -3.73 20.48
N TRP A 228 7.22 -4.27 20.76
CA TRP A 228 7.04 -5.37 21.72
C TRP A 228 5.89 -6.28 21.31
N GLN A 229 5.97 -7.53 21.77
CA GLN A 229 4.86 -8.47 21.69
C GLN A 229 3.83 -8.12 22.76
N VAL A 230 2.58 -7.92 22.35
CA VAL A 230 1.47 -7.53 23.25
C VAL A 230 0.89 -8.76 23.93
N HIS A 231 0.64 -9.81 23.15
CA HIS A 231 0.06 -11.06 23.60
C HIS A 231 0.70 -12.24 22.87
N ASP A 232 0.94 -13.32 23.62
CA ASP A 232 1.17 -14.67 23.11
C ASP A 232 -0.11 -15.47 23.35
N ASN A 233 -0.96 -15.57 22.34
CA ASN A 233 -2.26 -16.24 22.47
C ASN A 233 -2.15 -17.77 22.40
N ASN A 234 -1.00 -18.30 21.95
CA ASN A 234 -0.76 -19.73 21.82
C ASN A 234 0.52 -20.15 22.54
N GLN A 235 0.44 -20.29 23.85
CA GLN A 235 1.55 -20.72 24.67
C GLN A 235 2.05 -22.12 24.28
N GLY A 236 2.89 -22.24 23.24
CA GLY A 236 3.64 -23.44 22.93
C GLY A 236 3.44 -24.07 21.56
N GLY A 237 2.92 -23.37 20.57
CA GLY A 237 2.76 -23.91 19.23
C GLY A 237 3.19 -22.96 18.10
N ALA A 238 4.08 -23.44 17.22
CA ALA A 238 4.40 -22.75 15.94
C ALA A 238 3.21 -22.76 14.94
N THR A 239 2.01 -23.10 15.40
CA THR A 239 0.81 -23.07 14.57
C THR A 239 0.32 -21.64 14.44
N SER A 240 0.14 -21.18 13.22
CA SER A 240 -0.28 -19.83 12.87
C SER A 240 -1.62 -19.48 13.51
N ASN A 241 -1.58 -18.73 14.59
CA ASN A 241 -2.75 -18.05 15.15
C ASN A 241 -3.01 -16.79 14.37
N SER A 242 -3.64 -16.84 13.28
CA SER A 242 -3.88 -15.69 12.38
C SER A 242 -4.76 -14.64 13.09
N LEU A 243 -4.19 -13.93 14.09
CA LEU A 243 -4.88 -12.87 14.84
C LEU A 243 -5.46 -11.83 13.91
N GLY A 244 -6.77 -11.59 14.03
CA GLY A 244 -7.47 -10.65 13.14
C GLY A 244 -7.80 -11.20 11.76
N ALA A 245 -7.55 -12.50 11.48
CA ALA A 245 -7.72 -13.09 10.15
C ALA A 245 -9.10 -12.88 9.53
N PHE A 246 -10.13 -12.79 10.35
CA PHE A 246 -11.49 -12.54 9.85
C PHE A 246 -11.95 -11.11 10.11
N HIS A 247 -11.71 -10.56 11.29
CA HIS A 247 -12.16 -9.21 11.65
C HIS A 247 -11.30 -8.63 12.77
N SER A 248 -11.04 -7.33 12.67
CA SER A 248 -10.58 -6.48 13.77
C SER A 248 -11.41 -5.19 13.76
N VAL A 249 -11.68 -4.63 14.93
CA VAL A 249 -12.38 -3.36 15.07
C VAL A 249 -12.00 -2.67 16.38
N LEU A 250 -11.69 -1.39 16.31
CA LEU A 250 -11.48 -0.55 17.49
C LEU A 250 -12.82 0.07 17.92
N VAL A 251 -13.23 -0.18 19.17
CA VAL A 251 -14.43 0.43 19.77
C VAL A 251 -14.03 1.12 21.07
N GLY A 252 -13.99 2.42 21.07
CA GLY A 252 -13.47 3.21 22.19
C GLY A 252 -11.99 2.93 22.41
N ASP A 253 -11.63 2.41 23.58
CA ASP A 253 -10.28 2.01 23.99
C ASP A 253 -10.06 0.48 23.95
N ILE A 254 -10.92 -0.25 23.24
CA ILE A 254 -10.83 -1.70 23.15
C ILE A 254 -10.70 -2.12 21.67
N LEU A 255 -9.61 -2.81 21.35
CA LEU A 255 -9.41 -3.48 20.07
C LEU A 255 -9.97 -4.90 20.17
N TYR A 256 -11.04 -5.16 19.43
CA TYR A 256 -11.62 -6.50 19.28
C TYR A 256 -11.05 -7.17 18.04
N PHE A 257 -10.71 -8.43 18.13
CA PHE A 257 -10.15 -9.20 17.01
C PHE A 257 -10.47 -10.69 17.15
N THR A 258 -10.43 -11.40 16.04
CA THR A 258 -10.52 -12.87 16.05
C THR A 258 -9.15 -13.46 16.31
N GLY A 259 -9.11 -14.54 17.08
CA GLY A 259 -7.87 -15.27 17.41
C GLY A 259 -8.14 -16.73 17.70
N ASN A 260 -7.10 -17.55 17.61
CA ASN A 260 -7.15 -18.98 17.93
C ASN A 260 -6.03 -19.30 18.93
N ASP A 261 -6.36 -19.84 20.09
CA ASP A 261 -5.39 -20.20 21.15
C ASP A 261 -4.78 -21.59 20.97
N GLY A 262 -5.11 -22.27 19.87
CA GLY A 262 -4.65 -23.63 19.58
C GLY A 262 -5.40 -24.75 20.32
N SER A 263 -6.36 -24.39 21.19
CA SER A 263 -7.10 -25.37 22.02
C SER A 263 -8.61 -25.28 21.84
N THR A 264 -9.19 -24.07 21.80
CA THR A 264 -10.64 -23.84 21.75
C THR A 264 -11.15 -23.47 20.36
N GLY A 265 -10.25 -23.22 19.40
CA GLY A 265 -10.58 -22.81 18.05
C GLY A 265 -10.59 -21.29 17.89
N TRP A 266 -11.44 -20.76 17.00
CA TRP A 266 -11.55 -19.34 16.73
C TRP A 266 -12.49 -18.66 17.70
N GLU A 267 -11.98 -17.67 18.45
CA GLU A 267 -12.71 -16.93 19.46
C GLU A 267 -12.62 -15.42 19.20
N LEU A 268 -13.53 -14.67 19.82
CA LEU A 268 -13.44 -13.21 19.89
C LEU A 268 -12.56 -12.82 21.08
N TRP A 269 -11.51 -12.07 20.78
CA TRP A 269 -10.57 -11.53 21.77
C TRP A 269 -10.73 -10.02 21.90
N ALA A 270 -10.30 -9.48 23.01
CA ALA A 270 -10.31 -8.06 23.27
C ALA A 270 -9.01 -7.63 23.97
N HIS A 271 -8.41 -6.56 23.47
CA HIS A 271 -7.24 -5.91 24.07
C HIS A 271 -7.58 -4.46 24.38
N ARG A 272 -7.36 -4.03 25.63
CA ARG A 272 -7.48 -2.63 26.00
C ARG A 272 -6.21 -1.90 25.53
N VAL A 273 -6.35 -1.04 24.54
CA VAL A 273 -5.28 -0.17 24.07
C VAL A 273 -5.04 0.97 25.05
N ALA A 274 -3.82 1.51 25.13
CA ALA A 274 -3.55 2.66 25.97
C ALA A 274 -4.45 3.83 25.56
N SER A 275 -5.14 4.42 26.52
CA SER A 275 -6.03 5.58 26.26
C SER A 275 -5.21 6.70 25.63
N VAL A 276 -5.65 7.17 24.46
CA VAL A 276 -5.14 8.39 23.84
C VAL A 276 -5.65 9.56 24.72
N ASN A 277 -4.75 10.19 25.51
CA ASN A 277 -5.03 11.39 26.27
C ASN A 277 -5.06 12.63 25.36
#